data_f7614d251fd9c02147209133c2ee154c
#
_entry.id   f7614d251fd9c02147209133c2ee154c
#
_cell.length_a   1.000
_cell.length_b   1.000
_cell.length_c   1.000
_cell.angle_alpha   90.00
_cell.angle_beta   90.00
_cell.angle_gamma   90.00
#
_symmetry.space_group_name_H-M   'P 1'
#
loop_
_entity.id
_entity.type
_entity.pdbx_description
1 polymer ?
#
loop_
_entity_poly.entity_id
_entity_poly.type
_entity_poly.pdbx_seq_one_letter_code
_entity_poly.pdbx_strand_id
1 'polypeptide(L)'
;MSHLWRDGEDMRCLLIYDIAHDEVRTKVADACLDYGLQRIQYSAFFGELSHIHQRELLVKIERRIGKHGANVQLFPLDEKSWSGRRVIEHEEKE
;
A
#
# COMPACT_ATOMS: atom_id res chain seq x y z
N MET A 1 -17.73 -4.62 -23.83
CA MET A 1 -17.56 -4.49 -23.20
C MET A 1 -17.38 -3.73 -22.43
N SER A 2 -17.66 -3.24 -22.18
CA SER A 2 -17.30 -2.32 -21.56
C SER A 2 -16.62 -2.57 -20.49
N HIS A 3 -15.95 -1.88 -19.94
CA HIS A 3 -15.16 -2.12 -18.89
C HIS A 3 -15.59 -1.42 -17.71
N LEU A 4 -15.57 -2.07 -16.58
CA LEU A 4 -15.94 -1.48 -15.33
C LEU A 4 -14.91 -0.52 -14.82
N TRP A 5 -13.66 -0.58 -15.31
CA TRP A 5 -12.64 0.38 -14.93
C TRP A 5 -11.64 0.49 -16.06
N ARG A 6 -10.80 1.54 -16.00
CA ARG A 6 -9.79 1.77 -17.01
C ARG A 6 -8.44 1.78 -16.36
N ASP A 7 -7.41 1.45 -17.16
CA ASP A 7 -6.06 1.33 -16.64
C ASP A 7 -5.56 2.61 -15.97
N GLY A 8 -5.98 3.77 -16.45
CA GLY A 8 -5.53 5.02 -15.89
C GLY A 8 -6.36 5.54 -14.74
N GLU A 9 -7.41 4.84 -14.37
CA GLU A 9 -8.29 5.26 -13.31
C GLU A 9 -7.71 4.96 -11.96
N ASP A 10 -7.74 5.93 -11.04
CA ASP A 10 -7.25 5.70 -9.69
C ASP A 10 -8.23 4.86 -8.90
N MET A 11 -7.68 3.95 -8.12
CA MET A 11 -8.44 3.07 -7.26
C MET A 11 -7.83 3.11 -5.87
N ARG A 12 -8.67 2.97 -4.88
CA ARG A 12 -8.17 2.86 -3.52
C ARG A 12 -7.41 1.56 -3.35
N CYS A 13 -6.32 1.61 -2.62
CA CYS A 13 -5.57 0.41 -2.31
C CYS A 13 -4.95 0.50 -0.94
N LEU A 14 -4.80 -0.66 -0.33
CA LEU A 14 -4.15 -0.81 0.95
C LEU A 14 -2.95 -1.70 0.75
N LEU A 15 -1.79 -1.23 1.19
CA LEU A 15 -0.56 -2.02 1.08
C LEU A 15 -0.03 -2.29 2.48
N ILE A 16 0.21 -3.56 2.77
CA ILE A 16 0.79 -3.94 4.05
C ILE A 16 2.04 -4.76 3.80
N TYR A 17 2.94 -4.74 4.76
CA TYR A 17 4.15 -5.55 4.62
C TYR A 17 4.64 -6.02 5.98
N ASP A 18 5.42 -7.10 5.93
CA ASP A 18 6.10 -7.66 7.08
C ASP A 18 7.54 -7.89 6.65
N ILE A 19 8.44 -7.04 7.10
CA ILE A 19 9.83 -7.05 6.68
C ILE A 19 10.70 -6.85 7.92
N ALA A 20 11.55 -7.85 8.20
CA ALA A 20 12.37 -7.82 9.40
C ALA A 20 13.62 -6.94 9.23
N HIS A 21 14.16 -6.87 8.03
CA HIS A 21 15.40 -6.14 7.78
C HIS A 21 15.11 -4.63 7.78
N ASP A 22 15.72 -3.90 8.70
CA ASP A 22 15.41 -2.48 8.91
C ASP A 22 15.59 -1.62 7.69
N GLU A 23 16.71 -1.78 7.01
CA GLU A 23 17.02 -0.94 5.86
C GLU A 23 16.07 -1.20 4.71
N VAL A 24 15.73 -2.45 4.49
CA VAL A 24 14.78 -2.82 3.44
C VAL A 24 13.41 -2.26 3.77
N ARG A 25 13.01 -2.37 5.03
CA ARG A 25 11.70 -1.85 5.47
C ARG A 25 11.61 -0.35 5.20
N THR A 26 12.68 0.39 5.48
CA THR A 26 12.72 1.82 5.21
C THR A 26 12.60 2.11 3.72
N LYS A 27 13.31 1.34 2.89
CA LYS A 27 13.27 1.54 1.45
C LYS A 27 11.90 1.26 0.86
N VAL A 28 11.21 0.25 1.41
CA VAL A 28 9.87 -0.08 0.96
C VAL A 28 8.90 1.04 1.36
N ALA A 29 9.01 1.54 2.59
CA ALA A 29 8.18 2.65 3.03
C ALA A 29 8.40 3.87 2.14
N ASP A 30 9.67 4.16 1.80
CA ASP A 30 9.98 5.29 0.93
C ASP A 30 9.32 5.13 -0.44
N ALA A 31 9.29 3.91 -0.98
CA ALA A 31 8.63 3.67 -2.26
C ALA A 31 7.15 3.97 -2.16
N CYS A 32 6.51 3.55 -1.08
CA CYS A 32 5.08 3.82 -0.89
C CYS A 32 4.81 5.32 -0.83
N LEU A 33 5.64 6.05 -0.09
CA LEU A 33 5.50 7.50 0.02
C LEU A 33 5.74 8.19 -1.33
N ASP A 34 6.73 7.71 -2.08
CA ASP A 34 7.02 8.27 -3.41
C ASP A 34 5.83 8.17 -4.35
N TYR A 35 5.02 7.13 -4.18
CA TYR A 35 3.83 6.94 -5.01
C TYR A 35 2.60 7.62 -4.42
N GLY A 36 2.76 8.39 -3.35
CA GLY A 36 1.67 9.19 -2.82
C GLY A 36 0.77 8.46 -1.83
N LEU A 37 1.18 7.28 -1.37
CA LEU A 37 0.42 6.59 -0.35
C LEU A 37 0.68 7.21 1.01
N GLN A 38 -0.28 7.09 1.90
CA GLN A 38 -0.17 7.61 3.26
C GLN A 38 -0.01 6.46 4.23
N ARG A 39 0.89 6.64 5.19
CA ARG A 39 1.06 5.64 6.24
C ARG A 39 -0.10 5.72 7.22
N ILE A 40 -0.81 4.61 7.41
CA ILE A 40 -1.92 4.56 8.36
C ILE A 40 -1.60 3.70 9.57
N GLN A 41 -0.60 2.81 9.43
CA GLN A 41 -0.05 2.03 10.52
C GLN A 41 1.43 1.86 10.22
N TYR A 42 2.18 1.36 11.19
CA TYR A 42 3.63 1.23 11.02
C TYR A 42 4.01 0.53 9.70
N SER A 43 3.32 -0.54 9.36
CA SER A 43 3.61 -1.30 8.14
C SER A 43 2.41 -1.33 7.20
N ALA A 44 1.61 -0.28 7.19
CA ALA A 44 0.42 -0.22 6.35
C ALA A 44 0.27 1.15 5.73
N PHE A 45 0.03 1.15 4.43
CA PHE A 45 -0.12 2.37 3.64
C PHE A 45 -1.42 2.32 2.86
N PHE A 46 -2.02 3.49 2.67
CA PHE A 46 -3.27 3.60 1.94
C PHE A 46 -3.21 4.77 0.98
N GLY A 47 -3.88 4.64 -0.15
CA GLY A 47 -3.99 5.74 -1.09
C GLY A 47 -4.73 5.32 -2.33
N GLU A 48 -4.64 6.15 -3.34
CA GLU A 48 -5.31 5.90 -4.61
C GLU A 48 -4.27 5.84 -5.71
N LEU A 49 -4.23 4.73 -6.41
CA LEU A 49 -3.31 4.53 -7.52
C LEU A 49 -4.05 3.86 -8.66
N SER A 50 -3.69 4.21 -9.89
CA SER A 50 -4.17 3.48 -11.04
C SER A 50 -3.61 2.06 -11.00
N HIS A 51 -4.21 1.17 -11.76
CA HIS A 51 -3.73 -0.19 -11.88
C HIS A 51 -2.27 -0.23 -12.34
N ILE A 52 -1.93 0.64 -13.28
CA ILE A 52 -0.57 0.69 -13.79
C ILE A 52 0.40 1.11 -12.70
N HIS A 53 0.04 2.13 -11.92
CA HIS A 53 0.91 2.61 -10.86
C HIS A 53 1.02 1.60 -9.72
N GLN A 54 -0.04 0.85 -9.45
CA GLN A 54 0.04 -0.21 -8.47
C GLN A 54 1.09 -1.24 -8.87
N ARG A 55 1.09 -1.62 -10.14
CA ARG A 55 2.05 -2.60 -10.65
C ARG A 55 3.47 -2.06 -10.62
N GLU A 56 3.63 -0.78 -11.02
CA GLU A 56 4.95 -0.16 -10.97
C GLU A 56 5.50 -0.11 -9.55
N LEU A 57 4.64 0.24 -8.61
CA LEU A 57 5.04 0.30 -7.22
C LEU A 57 5.51 -1.08 -6.74
N LEU A 58 4.77 -2.12 -7.06
CA LEU A 58 5.14 -3.47 -6.64
C LEU A 58 6.46 -3.91 -7.26
N VAL A 59 6.71 -3.56 -8.52
CA VAL A 59 7.99 -3.86 -9.15
C VAL A 59 9.13 -3.13 -8.44
N LYS A 60 8.91 -1.86 -8.11
CA LYS A 60 9.90 -1.07 -7.41
C LYS A 60 10.21 -1.66 -6.03
N ILE A 61 9.15 -2.04 -5.33
CA ILE A 61 9.30 -2.66 -4.01
C ILE A 61 10.09 -3.95 -4.11
N GLU A 62 9.76 -4.78 -5.08
CA GLU A 62 10.46 -6.05 -5.25
C GLU A 62 11.94 -5.84 -5.47
N ARG A 63 12.30 -4.85 -6.26
CA ARG A 63 13.72 -4.54 -6.48
C ARG A 63 14.41 -4.11 -5.21
N ARG A 64 13.71 -3.33 -4.38
CA ARG A 64 14.30 -2.85 -3.12
C ARG A 64 14.45 -3.95 -2.10
N ILE A 65 13.58 -4.95 -2.14
CA ILE A 65 13.68 -6.10 -1.26
C ILE A 65 14.90 -6.94 -1.62
N GLY A 66 15.16 -7.12 -2.92
CA GLY A 66 16.29 -7.90 -3.36
C GLY A 66 16.23 -9.33 -2.86
N LYS A 67 17.25 -9.74 -2.13
CA LYS A 67 17.34 -11.12 -1.63
C LYS A 67 16.85 -11.28 -0.22
N HIS A 68 16.40 -10.19 0.41
CA HIS A 68 15.97 -10.26 1.80
C HIS A 68 14.58 -10.87 1.90
N GLY A 69 14.28 -11.42 3.07
CA GLY A 69 12.95 -11.94 3.33
C GLY A 69 11.95 -10.82 3.50
N ALA A 70 10.77 -10.99 2.93
CA ALA A 70 9.74 -9.97 3.01
C ALA A 70 8.41 -10.57 2.59
N ASN A 71 7.33 -9.99 3.13
CA ASN A 71 5.99 -10.27 2.68
C ASN A 71 5.32 -8.94 2.43
N VAL A 72 4.82 -8.72 1.23
CA VAL A 72 4.16 -7.47 0.85
C VAL A 72 2.85 -7.85 0.17
N GLN A 73 1.77 -7.22 0.59
CA GLN A 73 0.48 -7.48 -0.01
C GLN A 73 -0.22 -6.17 -0.33
N LEU A 74 -0.79 -6.09 -1.50
CA LEU A 74 -1.54 -4.92 -1.92
C LEU A 74 -2.97 -5.34 -2.23
N PHE A 75 -3.93 -4.66 -1.60
CA PHE A 75 -5.34 -4.96 -1.76
C PHE A 75 -6.02 -3.80 -2.47
N PRO A 76 -6.52 -4.00 -3.70
CA PRO A 76 -7.37 -2.97 -4.29
C PRO A 76 -8.72 -3.01 -3.59
N LEU A 77 -9.27 -1.83 -3.28
CA LEU A 77 -10.49 -1.71 -2.51
C LEU A 77 -11.47 -0.83 -3.25
N ASP A 78 -12.73 -1.24 -3.27
CA ASP A 78 -13.75 -0.36 -3.82
C ASP A 78 -14.21 0.61 -2.74
N GLU A 79 -14.99 1.59 -3.16
CA GLU A 79 -15.48 2.63 -2.26
C GLU A 79 -16.26 2.03 -1.11
N LYS A 80 -17.11 1.07 -1.39
CA LYS A 80 -17.97 0.51 -0.37
C LYS A 80 -17.17 -0.23 0.69
N SER A 81 -16.17 -0.99 0.28
CA SER A 81 -15.34 -1.71 1.23
C SER A 81 -14.58 -0.76 2.13
N TRP A 82 -14.01 0.29 1.54
CA TRP A 82 -13.26 1.26 2.34
C TRP A 82 -14.16 2.01 3.30
N SER A 83 -15.32 2.47 2.81
CA SER A 83 -16.25 3.22 3.65
C SER A 83 -16.82 2.39 4.79
N GLY A 84 -16.89 1.07 4.58
CA GLY A 84 -17.43 0.18 5.59
C GLY A 84 -16.43 -0.28 6.63
N ARG A 85 -15.18 0.17 6.55
CA ARG A 85 -14.19 -0.27 7.53
C ARG A 85 -14.55 0.26 8.90
N ARG A 86 -14.12 -0.46 9.89
CA ARG A 86 -14.38 -0.07 11.28
C ARG A 86 -13.06 0.23 11.95
N VAL A 87 -13.06 1.31 12.73
CA VAL A 87 -11.83 1.80 13.34
C VAL A 87 -12.04 1.93 14.85
N ILE A 88 -11.08 1.45 15.60
CA ILE A 88 -10.99 1.70 17.03
C ILE A 88 -9.68 2.41 17.25
N GLU A 89 -9.76 3.58 17.83
CA GLU A 89 -8.56 4.38 18.03
C GLU A 89 -8.57 4.92 19.44
N HIS A 90 -7.54 4.64 20.20
CA HIS A 90 -7.40 5.13 21.56
C HIS A 90 -6.06 5.83 21.68
N GLU A 91 -6.08 7.00 22.29
CA GLU A 91 -4.85 7.66 22.62
C GLU A 91 -4.51 7.35 24.06
N GLU A 92 -3.20 7.20 24.31
CA GLU A 92 -2.76 6.94 25.65
C GLU A 92 -2.93 8.18 26.49
N LYS A 93 -3.43 8.03 27.71
CA LYS A 93 -3.60 9.16 28.61
C LYS A 93 -2.53 9.08 29.68
N GLU A 94 -2.03 10.24 30.07
CA GLU A 94 -1.02 10.32 31.09
C GLU A 94 -1.60 10.55 32.45
#